data_8145e6bdfca8fc94e3ce586526b91d47
#
_entry.id   8145e6bdfca8fc94e3ce586526b91d47
#
_cell.length_a   1.000
_cell.length_b   1.000
_cell.length_c   1.000
_cell.angle_alpha   90.00
_cell.angle_beta   90.00
_cell.angle_gamma   90.00
#
_symmetry.space_group_name_H-M   'P 1'
#
loop_
_entity.id
_entity.type
_entity.pdbx_description
1 polymer ?
#
loop_
_entity_poly.entity_id
_entity_poly.type
_entity_poly.pdbx_seq_one_letter_code
_entity_poly.pdbx_strand_id
1 'polypeptide(L)'
;MDTVEIRFHGAAGTVSGLCFELRTKDTKVLIDCGMFQGTRTLEALNHEPLPFDLSGIDAVILTHAHFDHSRRLPYLVASGCSAPICTTEPTADIIEPLLLDAAKLQAADSERRSRRPDRAGLKAFEPLYSVEDVAACLGFLREMRYYYWNDLGKGNGFRLRDTRRIVLRR
;
A
#
# COMPACT_ATOMS: atom_id res chain seq x y z
N MET A 1 -14.55 -27.89 4.85
CA MET A 1 -14.34 -26.85 3.83
C MET A 1 -13.41 -25.83 4.42
N ASP A 2 -12.33 -25.52 3.73
CA ASP A 2 -11.41 -24.48 4.20
C ASP A 2 -12.11 -23.14 4.06
N THR A 3 -12.22 -22.42 5.16
CA THR A 3 -12.86 -21.11 5.19
C THR A 3 -11.87 -20.06 4.66
N VAL A 4 -12.30 -19.26 3.72
CA VAL A 4 -11.57 -18.07 3.25
C VAL A 4 -12.23 -16.86 3.89
N GLU A 5 -11.46 -16.06 4.62
CA GLU A 5 -11.90 -14.82 5.26
C GLU A 5 -11.31 -13.63 4.50
N ILE A 6 -12.14 -12.61 4.25
CA ILE A 6 -11.69 -11.32 3.71
C ILE A 6 -12.03 -10.24 4.74
N ARG A 7 -11.00 -9.48 5.14
CA ARG A 7 -11.15 -8.31 6.01
C ARG A 7 -10.83 -7.04 5.23
N PHE A 8 -11.67 -6.04 5.42
CA PHE A 8 -11.54 -4.74 4.79
C PHE A 8 -10.93 -3.77 5.80
N HIS A 9 -9.70 -3.33 5.57
CA HIS A 9 -8.99 -2.34 6.42
C HIS A 9 -9.07 -0.93 5.83
N GLY A 10 -9.69 -0.79 4.67
CA GLY A 10 -9.97 0.46 3.98
C GLY A 10 -10.89 0.22 2.79
N ALA A 11 -11.32 1.28 2.13
CA ALA A 11 -12.29 1.28 1.02
C ALA A 11 -13.63 0.57 1.34
N ALA A 12 -13.98 0.46 2.62
CA ALA A 12 -15.29 0.00 3.07
C ALA A 12 -16.15 1.21 3.42
N GLY A 13 -17.01 1.63 2.50
CA GLY A 13 -17.78 2.88 2.59
C GLY A 13 -17.01 4.13 2.14
N THR A 14 -15.80 3.98 1.66
CA THR A 14 -14.97 5.03 1.03
C THR A 14 -14.40 4.52 -0.29
N VAL A 15 -13.93 5.43 -1.15
CA VAL A 15 -13.36 5.07 -2.47
C VAL A 15 -11.85 4.91 -2.42
N SER A 16 -11.18 5.37 -1.36
CA SER A 16 -9.72 5.41 -1.23
C SER A 16 -9.23 4.64 0.00
N GLY A 17 -7.92 4.42 0.08
CA GLY A 17 -7.30 3.69 1.18
C GLY A 17 -7.48 2.18 1.06
N LEU A 18 -7.44 1.63 -0.15
CA LEU A 18 -7.65 0.21 -0.37
C LEU A 18 -6.59 -0.61 0.36
N CYS A 19 -7.08 -1.49 1.24
CA CYS A 19 -6.27 -2.46 1.94
C CYS A 19 -7.17 -3.61 2.38
N PHE A 20 -6.99 -4.77 1.77
CA PHE A 20 -7.76 -5.96 2.08
C PHE A 20 -6.84 -7.05 2.61
N GLU A 21 -7.28 -7.75 3.61
CA GLU A 21 -6.60 -8.93 4.14
C GLU A 21 -7.39 -10.17 3.78
N LEU A 22 -6.74 -11.09 3.08
CA LEU A 22 -7.29 -12.39 2.74
C LEU A 22 -6.59 -13.44 3.58
N ARG A 23 -7.38 -14.22 4.31
CA ARG A 23 -6.89 -15.31 5.16
C ARG A 23 -7.48 -16.64 4.74
N THR A 24 -6.63 -17.63 4.69
CA THR A 24 -7.00 -19.05 4.77
C THR A 24 -6.53 -19.61 6.11
N LYS A 25 -6.69 -20.91 6.32
CA LYS A 25 -6.17 -21.59 7.52
C LYS A 25 -4.66 -21.34 7.71
N ASP A 26 -3.89 -21.34 6.62
CA ASP A 26 -2.42 -21.40 6.67
C ASP A 26 -1.74 -20.20 5.96
N THR A 27 -2.50 -19.31 5.32
CA THR A 27 -1.96 -18.22 4.51
C THR A 27 -2.67 -16.91 4.82
N LYS A 28 -1.87 -15.84 4.92
CA LYS A 28 -2.33 -14.47 5.16
C LYS A 28 -1.71 -13.54 4.11
N VAL A 29 -2.55 -12.90 3.31
CA VAL A 29 -2.12 -12.02 2.22
C VAL A 29 -2.78 -10.67 2.38
N LEU A 30 -2.02 -9.59 2.16
CA LEU A 30 -2.59 -8.27 1.95
C LEU A 30 -2.76 -8.01 0.46
N ILE A 31 -3.84 -7.36 0.09
CA ILE A 31 -4.11 -6.87 -1.26
C ILE A 31 -4.19 -5.36 -1.17
N ASP A 32 -3.21 -4.70 -1.78
CA ASP A 32 -2.97 -3.26 -1.73
C ASP A 32 -2.68 -2.73 -0.30
N CYS A 33 -2.12 -1.54 -0.22
CA CYS A 33 -1.98 -0.75 0.99
C CYS A 33 -1.95 0.73 0.59
N GLY A 34 -3.12 1.27 0.35
CA GLY A 34 -3.32 2.57 -0.23
C GLY A 34 -3.53 3.69 0.77
N MET A 35 -3.40 4.92 0.28
CA MET A 35 -3.62 6.14 1.04
C MET A 35 -5.09 6.56 1.00
N PHE A 36 -5.62 6.97 2.15
CA PHE A 36 -6.92 7.63 2.23
C PHE A 36 -6.80 9.04 1.66
N GLN A 37 -7.76 9.41 0.81
CA GLN A 37 -7.83 10.71 0.14
C GLN A 37 -9.24 11.27 0.24
N GLY A 38 -9.36 12.60 0.27
CA GLY A 38 -10.63 13.30 0.24
C GLY A 38 -10.82 14.27 1.39
N THR A 39 -11.65 13.97 2.37
CA THR A 39 -11.86 14.86 3.52
C THR A 39 -10.69 14.81 4.49
N ARG A 40 -10.49 15.89 5.28
CA ARG A 40 -9.45 15.93 6.34
C ARG A 40 -9.56 14.77 7.33
N THR A 41 -10.78 14.32 7.62
CA THR A 41 -11.03 13.20 8.53
C THR A 41 -10.52 11.88 7.93
N LEU A 42 -10.75 11.66 6.63
CA LEU A 42 -10.23 10.48 5.93
C LEU A 42 -8.71 10.53 5.83
N GLU A 43 -8.14 11.68 5.46
CA GLU A 43 -6.70 11.83 5.35
C GLU A 43 -5.97 11.65 6.68
N ALA A 44 -6.60 11.98 7.81
CA ALA A 44 -6.05 11.73 9.15
C ALA A 44 -5.83 10.24 9.42
N LEU A 45 -6.63 9.34 8.84
CA LEU A 45 -6.48 7.89 8.98
C LEU A 45 -5.13 7.37 8.43
N ASN A 46 -4.46 8.12 7.55
CA ASN A 46 -3.15 7.72 7.05
C ASN A 46 -2.09 7.67 8.15
N HIS A 47 -2.23 8.50 9.19
CA HIS A 47 -1.31 8.61 10.31
C HIS A 47 -1.69 7.73 11.51
N GLU A 48 -2.84 7.05 11.43
CA GLU A 48 -3.22 6.07 12.43
C GLU A 48 -2.41 4.78 12.27
N PRO A 49 -2.13 4.06 13.38
CA PRO A 49 -1.51 2.75 13.31
C PRO A 49 -2.27 1.81 12.35
N LEU A 50 -1.55 0.88 11.75
CA LEU A 50 -2.18 -0.13 10.91
C LEU A 50 -3.14 -0.97 11.74
N PRO A 51 -4.40 -1.16 11.31
CA PRO A 51 -5.45 -1.78 12.12
C PRO A 51 -5.37 -3.33 12.11
N PHE A 52 -4.21 -3.89 11.77
CA PHE A 52 -3.99 -5.32 11.66
C PHE A 52 -2.57 -5.71 12.12
N ASP A 53 -2.43 -6.95 12.52
CA ASP A 53 -1.14 -7.53 12.89
C ASP A 53 -0.30 -7.81 11.64
N LEU A 54 0.94 -7.33 11.66
CA LEU A 54 1.91 -7.51 10.57
C LEU A 54 2.58 -8.89 10.59
N SER A 55 2.49 -9.59 11.71
CA SER A 55 3.09 -10.93 11.82
C SER A 55 2.41 -11.94 10.91
N GLY A 56 3.21 -12.80 10.29
CA GLY A 56 2.71 -13.89 9.47
C GLY A 56 2.03 -13.48 8.17
N ILE A 57 2.27 -12.27 7.65
CA ILE A 57 1.90 -11.91 6.29
C ILE A 57 2.83 -12.66 5.34
N ASP A 58 2.26 -13.52 4.49
CA ASP A 58 3.02 -14.32 3.53
C ASP A 58 3.38 -13.51 2.27
N ALA A 59 2.51 -12.60 1.85
CA ALA A 59 2.75 -11.67 0.73
C ALA A 59 1.85 -10.45 0.80
N VAL A 60 2.31 -9.37 0.16
CA VAL A 60 1.50 -8.20 -0.21
C VAL A 60 1.33 -8.23 -1.72
N ILE A 61 0.12 -8.22 -2.22
CA ILE A 61 -0.18 -8.19 -3.66
C ILE A 61 -0.58 -6.77 -4.02
N LEU A 62 0.28 -6.07 -4.77
CA LEU A 62 -0.03 -4.75 -5.30
C LEU A 62 -0.70 -4.90 -6.65
N THR A 63 -1.96 -4.50 -6.74
CA THR A 63 -2.75 -4.62 -7.96
C THR A 63 -2.30 -3.65 -9.05
N HIS A 64 -2.01 -2.40 -8.68
CA HIS A 64 -1.51 -1.36 -9.58
C HIS A 64 -0.98 -0.15 -8.78
N ALA A 65 -0.34 0.80 -9.48
CA ALA A 65 0.44 1.87 -8.86
C ALA A 65 -0.36 3.09 -8.36
N HIS A 66 -1.70 3.14 -8.48
CA HIS A 66 -2.46 4.30 -8.01
C HIS A 66 -2.29 4.53 -6.50
N PHE A 67 -2.37 5.80 -6.08
CA PHE A 67 -2.07 6.22 -4.72
C PHE A 67 -2.95 5.59 -3.65
N ASP A 68 -4.21 5.41 -3.96
CA ASP A 68 -5.21 4.77 -3.10
C ASP A 68 -5.04 3.24 -2.99
N HIS A 69 -4.07 2.65 -3.73
CA HIS A 69 -3.66 1.25 -3.69
C HIS A 69 -2.25 1.04 -3.15
N SER A 70 -1.33 1.99 -3.33
CA SER A 70 0.10 1.77 -3.15
C SER A 70 0.78 2.68 -2.12
N ARG A 71 0.26 3.89 -1.88
CA ARG A 71 1.03 4.96 -1.26
C ARG A 71 1.34 4.78 0.24
N ARG A 72 0.75 3.79 0.91
CA ARG A 72 1.10 3.41 2.29
C ARG A 72 2.04 2.19 2.36
N LEU A 73 2.51 1.66 1.24
CA LEU A 73 3.47 0.55 1.23
C LEU A 73 4.79 0.87 1.98
N PRO A 74 5.42 2.06 1.79
CA PRO A 74 6.61 2.38 2.58
C PRO A 74 6.32 2.45 4.08
N TYR A 75 5.17 3.00 4.49
CA TYR A 75 4.73 3.01 5.88
C TYR A 75 4.49 1.60 6.43
N LEU A 76 3.92 0.70 5.62
CA LEU A 76 3.72 -0.70 5.97
C LEU A 76 5.06 -1.40 6.28
N VAL A 77 6.08 -1.18 5.44
CA VAL A 77 7.42 -1.75 5.62
C VAL A 77 8.13 -1.09 6.83
N ALA A 78 8.08 0.23 6.95
CA ALA A 78 8.64 0.95 8.10
C ALA A 78 7.98 0.53 9.42
N SER A 79 6.73 0.08 9.38
CA SER A 79 6.01 -0.47 10.55
C SER A 79 6.41 -1.92 10.88
N GLY A 80 7.29 -2.55 10.09
CA GLY A 80 7.86 -3.89 10.37
C GLY A 80 7.36 -5.02 9.46
N CYS A 81 6.58 -4.73 8.42
CA CYS A 81 6.23 -5.75 7.43
C CYS A 81 7.47 -6.11 6.59
N SER A 82 7.81 -7.39 6.55
CA SER A 82 8.94 -7.94 5.78
C SER A 82 8.49 -8.90 4.67
N ALA A 83 7.20 -8.96 4.39
CA ALA A 83 6.66 -9.80 3.33
C ALA A 83 7.02 -9.29 1.93
N PRO A 84 7.21 -10.17 0.94
CA PRO A 84 7.41 -9.76 -0.45
C PRO A 84 6.19 -8.97 -0.98
N ILE A 85 6.46 -7.89 -1.71
CA ILE A 85 5.45 -7.09 -2.39
C ILE A 85 5.41 -7.52 -3.85
N CYS A 86 4.40 -8.29 -4.20
CA CYS A 86 4.25 -8.91 -5.52
C CYS A 86 3.41 -8.02 -6.43
N THR A 87 3.94 -7.66 -7.60
CA THR A 87 3.23 -6.83 -8.58
C THR A 87 3.66 -7.15 -10.00
N THR A 88 3.02 -6.57 -11.00
CA THR A 88 3.43 -6.74 -12.40
C THR A 88 4.58 -5.82 -12.76
N GLU A 89 5.40 -6.21 -13.75
CA GLU A 89 6.53 -5.41 -14.26
C GLU A 89 6.13 -3.94 -14.56
N PRO A 90 5.05 -3.63 -15.31
CA PRO A 90 4.68 -2.24 -15.56
C PRO A 90 4.32 -1.45 -14.29
N THR A 91 3.81 -2.13 -13.27
CA THR A 91 3.53 -1.48 -11.98
C THR A 91 4.82 -1.25 -11.21
N ALA A 92 5.77 -2.19 -11.24
CA ALA A 92 7.09 -2.05 -10.61
C ALA A 92 7.87 -0.86 -11.19
N ASP A 93 7.85 -0.67 -12.51
CA ASP A 93 8.51 0.44 -13.19
C ASP A 93 7.98 1.82 -12.76
N ILE A 94 6.66 1.89 -12.51
CA ILE A 94 5.99 3.16 -12.19
C ILE A 94 6.04 3.46 -10.69
N ILE A 95 6.02 2.45 -9.83
CA ILE A 95 5.83 2.65 -8.39
C ILE A 95 7.01 3.38 -7.73
N GLU A 96 8.24 3.12 -8.18
CA GLU A 96 9.43 3.77 -7.62
C GLU A 96 9.37 5.30 -7.73
N PRO A 97 9.27 5.90 -8.94
CA PRO A 97 9.20 7.36 -9.05
C PRO A 97 7.99 7.95 -8.33
N LEU A 98 6.85 7.25 -8.29
CA LEU A 98 5.65 7.70 -7.59
C LEU A 98 5.84 7.78 -6.08
N LEU A 99 6.44 6.77 -5.46
CA LEU A 99 6.67 6.75 -4.02
C LEU A 99 7.76 7.74 -3.61
N LEU A 100 8.83 7.88 -4.41
CA LEU A 100 9.89 8.86 -4.16
C LEU A 100 9.36 10.30 -4.25
N ASP A 101 8.56 10.62 -5.26
CA ASP A 101 7.91 11.93 -5.37
C ASP A 101 6.99 12.20 -4.18
N ALA A 102 6.21 11.20 -3.79
CA ALA A 102 5.34 11.29 -2.63
C ALA A 102 6.09 11.58 -1.32
N ALA A 103 7.23 10.93 -1.07
CA ALA A 103 8.04 11.17 0.12
C ALA A 103 8.60 12.60 0.12
N LYS A 104 9.14 13.06 -1.02
CA LYS A 104 9.66 14.43 -1.16
C LYS A 104 8.58 15.50 -0.95
N LEU A 105 7.40 15.30 -1.50
CA LEU A 105 6.26 16.22 -1.33
C LEU A 105 5.81 16.28 0.14
N GLN A 106 5.73 15.14 0.83
CA GLN A 106 5.38 15.12 2.26
C GLN A 106 6.42 15.82 3.12
N ALA A 107 7.72 15.63 2.84
CA ALA A 107 8.81 16.32 3.54
C ALA A 107 8.74 17.84 3.33
N ALA A 108 8.54 18.30 2.09
CA ALA A 108 8.40 19.71 1.76
C ALA A 108 7.17 20.35 2.43
N ASP A 109 6.05 19.62 2.47
CA ASP A 109 4.82 20.07 3.15
C ASP A 109 5.03 20.17 4.67
N SER A 110 5.74 19.21 5.26
CA SER A 110 6.10 19.23 6.68
C SER A 110 6.94 20.48 7.02
N GLU A 111 8.00 20.74 6.26
CA GLU A 111 8.82 21.93 6.45
C GLU A 111 8.01 23.23 6.29
N ARG A 112 7.19 23.33 5.25
CA ARG A 112 6.37 24.51 5.01
C ARG A 112 5.38 24.78 6.15
N ARG A 113 4.78 23.72 6.70
CA ARG A 113 3.85 23.83 7.83
C ARG A 113 4.56 24.17 9.14
N SER A 114 5.77 23.68 9.36
CA SER A 114 6.58 23.97 10.56
C SER A 114 7.08 25.43 10.59
N ARG A 115 7.22 26.07 9.42
CA ARG A 115 7.67 27.48 9.31
C ARG A 115 6.55 28.52 9.53
N ARG A 116 5.29 28.10 9.73
CA ARG A 116 4.17 29.02 9.93
C ARG A 116 4.05 29.48 11.39
N PRO A 117 4.14 30.80 11.67
CA PRO A 117 4.09 31.33 13.05
C PRO A 117 2.79 31.05 13.79
N ASP A 118 1.68 30.99 13.06
CA ASP A 118 0.33 30.70 13.57
C ASP A 118 0.15 29.28 14.12
N ARG A 119 1.17 28.45 13.94
CA ARG A 119 1.19 27.06 14.41
C ARG A 119 2.26 26.79 15.48
N ALA A 120 2.89 27.82 15.98
CA ALA A 120 3.85 27.70 17.08
C ALA A 120 3.17 27.02 18.29
N GLY A 121 3.66 25.82 18.66
CA GLY A 121 3.08 25.01 19.74
C GLY A 121 2.10 23.92 19.32
N LEU A 122 1.74 23.81 18.04
CA LEU A 122 1.02 22.66 17.52
C LEU A 122 1.99 21.51 17.17
N LYS A 123 1.52 20.26 17.33
CA LYS A 123 2.31 19.08 16.96
C LYS A 123 2.77 19.21 15.50
N ALA A 124 4.07 19.05 15.27
CA ALA A 124 4.63 19.09 13.92
C ALA A 124 3.91 18.05 13.02
N PHE A 125 3.64 18.45 11.79
CA PHE A 125 3.16 17.49 10.80
C PHE A 125 4.35 16.66 10.35
N GLU A 126 4.38 15.39 10.75
CA GLU A 126 5.43 14.47 10.35
C GLU A 126 5.05 13.80 9.02
N PRO A 127 5.98 13.66 8.08
CA PRO A 127 5.77 12.82 6.90
C PRO A 127 5.39 11.41 7.33
N LEU A 128 4.56 10.75 6.56
CA LEU A 128 4.15 9.36 6.84
C LEU A 128 5.32 8.38 6.71
N TYR A 129 6.25 8.68 5.81
CA TYR A 129 7.49 7.94 5.56
C TYR A 129 8.53 8.84 4.87
N SER A 130 9.77 8.43 4.95
CA SER A 130 10.93 9.09 4.35
C SER A 130 11.30 8.48 2.98
N VAL A 131 12.31 9.08 2.31
CA VAL A 131 12.90 8.52 1.08
C VAL A 131 13.63 7.20 1.38
N GLU A 132 14.22 7.07 2.57
CA GLU A 132 14.90 5.85 3.03
C GLU A 132 13.89 4.72 3.24
N ASP A 133 12.69 5.01 3.75
CA ASP A 133 11.60 4.04 3.88
C ASP A 133 11.10 3.58 2.52
N VAL A 134 11.07 4.46 1.53
CA VAL A 134 10.77 4.08 0.14
C VAL A 134 11.83 3.12 -0.39
N ALA A 135 13.12 3.43 -0.21
CA ALA A 135 14.20 2.55 -0.67
C ALA A 135 14.12 1.16 0.01
N ALA A 136 13.83 1.11 1.31
CA ALA A 136 13.60 -0.14 2.02
C ALA A 136 12.40 -0.91 1.44
N CYS A 137 11.30 -0.23 1.18
CA CYS A 137 10.08 -0.81 0.59
C CYS A 137 10.35 -1.45 -0.78
N LEU A 138 11.08 -0.74 -1.65
CA LEU A 138 11.44 -1.24 -2.98
C LEU A 138 12.29 -2.52 -2.92
N GLY A 139 13.07 -2.73 -1.87
CA GLY A 139 13.82 -3.97 -1.64
C GLY A 139 12.93 -5.21 -1.50
N PHE A 140 11.69 -5.07 -1.12
CA PHE A 140 10.72 -6.16 -1.01
C PHE A 140 9.91 -6.38 -2.29
N LEU A 141 10.06 -5.53 -3.32
CA LEU A 141 9.33 -5.68 -4.57
C LEU A 141 9.74 -6.98 -5.29
N ARG A 142 8.75 -7.66 -5.83
CA ARG A 142 8.92 -8.87 -6.66
C ARG A 142 8.02 -8.76 -7.88
N GLU A 143 8.64 -8.79 -9.05
CA GLU A 143 7.93 -8.73 -10.33
C GLU A 143 7.31 -10.07 -10.66
N MET A 144 6.02 -10.05 -11.00
CA MET A 144 5.22 -11.21 -11.35
C MET A 144 4.74 -11.12 -12.79
N ARG A 145 4.81 -12.25 -13.49
CA ARG A 145 4.27 -12.33 -14.85
C ARG A 145 2.75 -12.48 -14.83
N TYR A 146 2.09 -11.82 -15.75
CA TYR A 146 0.65 -12.03 -15.98
C TYR A 146 0.34 -13.49 -16.33
N TYR A 147 -0.80 -13.95 -15.84
CA TYR A 147 -1.36 -15.27 -16.14
C TYR A 147 -0.61 -16.48 -15.58
N TYR A 148 0.53 -16.29 -14.91
CA TYR A 148 1.26 -17.37 -14.25
C TYR A 148 0.79 -17.55 -12.81
N TRP A 149 0.74 -18.78 -12.35
CA TRP A 149 0.54 -19.09 -10.95
C TRP A 149 1.82 -18.81 -10.16
N ASN A 150 1.66 -18.09 -9.08
CA ASN A 150 2.72 -17.79 -8.12
C ASN A 150 2.38 -18.52 -6.84
N ASP A 151 3.24 -19.43 -6.43
CA ASP A 151 3.07 -20.25 -5.23
C ASP A 151 3.42 -19.42 -3.98
N LEU A 152 2.52 -19.41 -3.01
CA LEU A 152 2.74 -18.82 -1.68
C LEU A 152 3.18 -19.88 -0.66
N GLY A 153 3.34 -21.12 -1.10
CA GLY A 153 3.49 -22.27 -0.22
C GLY A 153 2.17 -22.71 0.42
N LYS A 154 2.25 -23.78 1.20
CA LYS A 154 1.10 -24.31 1.97
C LYS A 154 -0.14 -24.65 1.10
N GLY A 155 0.08 -24.95 -0.20
CA GLY A 155 -1.00 -25.27 -1.15
C GLY A 155 -1.82 -24.06 -1.63
N ASN A 156 -1.39 -22.84 -1.33
CA ASN A 156 -2.03 -21.60 -1.77
C ASN A 156 -1.16 -20.88 -2.79
N GLY A 157 -1.82 -20.17 -3.71
CA GLY A 157 -1.15 -19.37 -4.73
C GLY A 157 -2.07 -18.30 -5.30
N PHE A 158 -1.49 -17.39 -6.06
CA PHE A 158 -2.24 -16.32 -6.73
C PHE A 158 -1.80 -16.18 -8.19
N ARG A 159 -2.62 -15.48 -8.96
CA ARG A 159 -2.33 -15.16 -10.35
C ARG A 159 -2.81 -13.75 -10.67
N LEU A 160 -1.93 -12.91 -11.19
CA LEU A 160 -2.27 -11.60 -11.72
C LEU A 160 -2.84 -11.74 -13.13
N ARG A 161 -3.91 -11.03 -13.41
CA ARG A 161 -4.53 -10.97 -14.74
C ARG A 161 -4.66 -9.52 -15.16
N ASP A 162 -4.42 -9.26 -16.44
CA ASP A 162 -4.75 -7.99 -17.05
C ASP A 162 -6.29 -7.88 -17.15
N THR A 163 -6.85 -6.94 -16.41
CA THR A 163 -8.24 -6.56 -16.53
C THR A 163 -8.32 -5.46 -17.58
N ARG A 164 -8.32 -5.83 -18.85
CA ARG A 164 -8.51 -4.87 -19.94
C ARG A 164 -9.77 -4.06 -19.68
N ARG A 165 -9.59 -2.76 -19.42
CA ARG A 165 -10.71 -1.84 -19.54
C ARG A 165 -11.22 -1.96 -20.97
N ILE A 166 -12.47 -2.37 -21.13
CA ILE A 166 -13.15 -2.32 -22.43
C ILE A 166 -13.27 -0.82 -22.75
N VAL A 167 -12.33 -0.33 -23.54
CA VAL A 167 -12.47 0.98 -24.18
C VAL A 167 -13.40 0.72 -25.35
N LEU A 168 -14.67 1.04 -25.17
CA LEU A 168 -15.58 1.10 -26.29
C LEU A 168 -15.06 2.18 -27.24
N ARG A 169 -14.38 1.77 -28.31
CA ARG A 169 -14.11 2.67 -29.43
C ARG A 169 -15.46 2.95 -30.10
N ARG A 170 -15.88 4.20 -30.10
CA ARG A 170 -16.92 4.71 -30.98
C ARG A 170 -16.41 4.71 -32.42
#